data_06cb89997e718a3b1f1b5c7cb4a865b3
#
_entry.id   06cb89997e718a3b1f1b5c7cb4a865b3
#
_cell.length_a   1.000
_cell.length_b   1.000
_cell.length_c   1.000
_cell.angle_alpha   90.00
_cell.angle_beta   90.00
_cell.angle_gamma   90.00
#
_symmetry.space_group_name_H-M   'P 1'
#
loop_
_entity.id
_entity.type
_entity.pdbx_description
1 polymer ?
#
loop_
_entity_poly.entity_id
_entity_poly.type
_entity_poly.pdbx_seq_one_letter_code
_entity_poly.pdbx_strand_id
1 'polypeptide(L)'
;MTQSRMPRGRRLRILTWHVHGNYLYALGQVPHDFVIPVLPGNPAGYGALGSRIPWGDNLVQVPAAALRDQRLDCVLYQTRQNLEDARLQLDDAQRALPSAYLEHNPPEPHPTDTRHPFHHPRGLLVHVTPFNAHMWDNGDMPVRVIEHGVPPPRVAYDGSVARGIVVVNHLARRGRRIGLDLFERMR
;
A
#
# COMPACT_ATOMS: atom_id res chain seq x y z
N MET A 1 13.12 25.69 8.04
CA MET A 1 11.88 24.97 7.70
C MET A 1 11.49 24.12 8.90
N THR A 2 10.51 24.55 9.66
CA THR A 2 10.08 23.93 10.91
C THR A 2 9.29 22.65 10.56
N GLN A 3 9.85 21.48 10.85
CA GLN A 3 9.10 20.22 10.79
C GLN A 3 7.97 20.30 11.80
N SER A 4 6.75 20.41 11.32
CA SER A 4 5.55 20.28 12.16
C SER A 4 5.53 18.86 12.71
N ARG A 5 6.03 18.67 13.93
CA ARG A 5 5.84 17.45 14.69
C ARG A 5 4.34 17.31 14.96
N MET A 6 3.70 16.33 14.32
CA MET A 6 2.35 15.91 14.70
C MET A 6 2.33 15.63 16.22
N PRO A 7 1.33 16.11 16.94
CA PRO A 7 1.24 15.82 18.38
C PRO A 7 1.20 14.30 18.56
N ARG A 8 2.13 13.76 19.33
CA ARG A 8 2.14 12.36 19.77
C ARG A 8 0.85 12.14 20.56
N GLY A 9 -0.07 11.31 20.05
CA GLY A 9 -1.19 10.83 20.84
C GLY A 9 -2.56 10.73 20.18
N ARG A 10 -2.81 11.33 19.01
CA ARG A 10 -4.12 11.17 18.36
C ARG A 10 -4.10 10.01 17.37
N ARG A 11 -4.97 9.01 17.56
CA ARG A 11 -5.24 7.99 16.55
C ARG A 11 -5.96 8.66 15.36
N LEU A 12 -5.47 8.41 14.16
CA LEU A 12 -6.10 8.84 12.91
C LEU A 12 -6.99 7.72 12.39
N ARG A 13 -8.09 8.08 11.74
CA ARG A 13 -8.92 7.17 10.95
C ARG A 13 -8.53 7.31 9.48
N ILE A 14 -7.88 6.30 8.93
CA ILE A 14 -7.25 6.30 7.62
C ILE A 14 -8.04 5.38 6.70
N LEU A 15 -8.58 5.90 5.61
CA LEU A 15 -9.13 5.06 4.55
C LEU A 15 -7.99 4.46 3.74
N THR A 16 -8.02 3.15 3.55
CA THR A 16 -7.17 2.45 2.59
C THR A 16 -7.85 1.18 2.09
N TRP A 17 -7.34 0.57 1.02
CA TRP A 17 -7.91 -0.63 0.40
C TRP A 17 -7.06 -1.86 0.68
N HIS A 18 -7.70 -3.02 0.71
CA HIS A 18 -7.00 -4.30 0.86
C HIS A 18 -6.39 -4.77 -0.47
N VAL A 19 -5.29 -4.14 -0.87
CA VAL A 19 -4.58 -4.46 -2.12
C VAL A 19 -3.61 -5.63 -1.92
N HIS A 20 -2.78 -5.55 -0.87
CA HIS A 20 -1.76 -6.56 -0.54
C HIS A 20 -1.85 -6.92 0.94
N GLY A 21 -2.27 -8.16 1.25
CA GLY A 21 -2.52 -8.60 2.62
C GLY A 21 -1.32 -8.47 3.55
N ASN A 22 -0.14 -8.90 3.15
CA ASN A 22 1.08 -8.80 3.97
C ASN A 22 1.47 -7.34 4.24
N TYR A 23 1.30 -6.46 3.26
CA TYR A 23 1.56 -5.04 3.46
C TYR A 23 0.54 -4.41 4.40
N LEU A 24 -0.76 -4.70 4.20
CA LEU A 24 -1.82 -4.21 5.07
C LEU A 24 -1.63 -4.69 6.51
N TYR A 25 -1.15 -5.94 6.70
CA TYR A 25 -0.79 -6.45 8.03
C TYR A 25 0.32 -5.63 8.67
N ALA A 26 1.41 -5.36 7.94
CA ALA A 26 2.51 -4.53 8.44
C ALA A 26 2.04 -3.09 8.74
N LEU A 27 1.22 -2.52 7.87
CA LEU A 27 0.61 -1.20 8.05
C LEU A 27 -0.28 -1.16 9.30
N GLY A 28 -1.03 -2.22 9.57
CA GLY A 28 -1.89 -2.35 10.75
C GLY A 28 -1.13 -2.40 12.09
N GLN A 29 0.20 -2.51 12.09
CA GLN A 29 0.99 -2.45 13.34
C GLN A 29 1.17 -1.02 13.87
N VAL A 30 0.84 0.02 13.08
CA VAL A 30 0.91 1.40 13.56
C VAL A 30 -0.35 1.75 14.39
N PRO A 31 -0.26 2.65 15.38
CA PRO A 31 -1.35 2.96 16.31
C PRO A 31 -2.39 3.90 15.70
N HIS A 32 -2.93 3.56 14.53
CA HIS A 32 -4.00 4.26 13.82
C HIS A 32 -5.13 3.30 13.47
N ASP A 33 -6.32 3.81 13.20
CA ASP A 33 -7.47 3.03 12.76
C ASP A 33 -7.56 3.06 11.24
N PHE A 34 -7.68 1.90 10.62
CA PHE A 34 -7.80 1.77 9.16
C PHE A 34 -9.23 1.38 8.80
N VAL A 35 -9.87 2.18 7.98
CA VAL A 35 -11.16 1.89 7.36
C VAL A 35 -10.89 1.17 6.05
N ILE A 36 -11.37 -0.07 5.94
CA ILE A 36 -11.13 -0.96 4.79
C ILE A 36 -12.47 -1.20 4.08
N PRO A 37 -12.67 -0.65 2.87
CA PRO A 37 -13.89 -0.89 2.14
C PRO A 37 -13.96 -2.33 1.63
N VAL A 38 -15.14 -2.92 1.71
CA VAL A 38 -15.43 -4.25 1.16
C VAL A 38 -16.59 -4.18 0.19
N LEU A 39 -16.55 -5.04 -0.83
CA LEU A 39 -17.62 -5.23 -1.81
C LEU A 39 -18.09 -6.69 -1.81
N PRO A 40 -19.35 -6.97 -2.16
CA PRO A 40 -19.82 -8.33 -2.39
C PRO A 40 -18.96 -9.07 -3.42
N GLY A 41 -18.67 -10.33 -3.16
CA GLY A 41 -17.80 -11.13 -4.03
C GLY A 41 -16.29 -10.87 -3.86
N ASN A 42 -15.87 -9.95 -3.00
CA ASN A 42 -14.48 -9.65 -2.71
C ASN A 42 -13.60 -9.45 -3.96
N PRO A 43 -13.95 -8.55 -4.88
CA PRO A 43 -13.12 -8.28 -6.04
C PRO A 43 -11.73 -7.75 -5.65
N ALA A 44 -10.79 -7.74 -6.59
CA ALA A 44 -9.44 -7.25 -6.35
C ALA A 44 -9.46 -5.85 -5.74
N GLY A 45 -8.69 -5.64 -4.67
CA GLY A 45 -8.67 -4.38 -3.90
C GLY A 45 -9.77 -4.23 -2.85
N TYR A 46 -10.76 -5.12 -2.82
CA TYR A 46 -11.89 -5.09 -1.87
C TYR A 46 -12.06 -6.42 -1.10
N GLY A 47 -10.96 -7.15 -0.95
CA GLY A 47 -10.98 -8.42 -0.24
C GLY A 47 -11.29 -8.25 1.25
N ALA A 48 -12.12 -9.16 1.77
CA ALA A 48 -12.31 -9.27 3.21
C ALA A 48 -11.00 -9.68 3.91
N LEU A 49 -10.82 -9.28 5.14
CA LEU A 49 -9.59 -9.54 5.92
C LEU A 49 -9.38 -11.02 6.23
N GLY A 50 -10.27 -11.91 6.12
CA GLY A 50 -10.10 -13.36 6.34
C GLY A 50 -9.38 -13.72 7.64
N SER A 51 -9.24 -15.02 7.91
CA SER A 51 -8.69 -15.53 9.18
C SER A 51 -7.22 -15.99 9.11
N ARG A 52 -6.59 -15.93 7.95
CA ARG A 52 -5.21 -16.45 7.77
C ARG A 52 -4.12 -15.55 8.36
N ILE A 53 -4.43 -14.27 8.51
CA ILE A 53 -3.52 -13.26 9.05
C ILE A 53 -4.10 -12.79 10.38
N PRO A 54 -3.30 -12.67 11.44
CA PRO A 54 -3.77 -12.20 12.75
C PRO A 54 -3.93 -10.67 12.72
N TRP A 55 -5.02 -10.20 12.11
CA TRP A 55 -5.35 -8.79 12.00
C TRP A 55 -5.57 -8.14 13.38
N GLY A 56 -5.16 -6.89 13.51
CA GLY A 56 -5.46 -6.09 14.70
C GLY A 56 -6.89 -5.52 14.67
N ASP A 57 -7.40 -5.17 15.84
CA ASP A 57 -8.74 -4.57 16.01
C ASP A 57 -8.88 -3.18 15.37
N ASN A 58 -7.77 -2.59 14.97
CA ASN A 58 -7.69 -1.29 14.34
C ASN A 58 -7.96 -1.32 12.83
N LEU A 59 -8.17 -2.49 12.21
CA LEU A 59 -8.61 -2.63 10.82
C LEU A 59 -10.12 -2.88 10.80
N VAL A 60 -10.88 -1.86 10.44
CA VAL A 60 -12.34 -1.86 10.46
C VAL A 60 -12.87 -2.02 9.04
N GLN A 61 -13.51 -3.14 8.75
CA GLN A 61 -14.16 -3.36 7.45
C GLN A 61 -15.51 -2.65 7.41
N VAL A 62 -15.76 -1.93 6.30
CA VAL A 62 -17.05 -1.27 6.05
C VAL A 62 -17.53 -1.57 4.64
N PRO A 63 -18.83 -1.71 4.40
CA PRO A 63 -19.36 -1.76 3.03
C PRO A 63 -18.93 -0.50 2.26
N ALA A 64 -18.47 -0.66 1.02
CA ALA A 64 -18.02 0.49 0.21
C ALA A 64 -19.13 1.56 0.05
N ALA A 65 -20.39 1.15 0.01
CA ALA A 65 -21.54 2.06 -0.02
C ALA A 65 -21.69 2.93 1.26
N ALA A 66 -21.12 2.51 2.38
CA ALA A 66 -21.17 3.24 3.66
C ALA A 66 -19.94 4.12 3.90
N LEU A 67 -19.04 4.29 2.91
CA LEU A 67 -17.84 5.10 3.06
C LEU A 67 -18.17 6.58 3.31
N ARG A 68 -19.20 7.12 2.67
CA ARG A 68 -19.63 8.53 2.85
C ARG A 68 -20.06 8.84 4.28
N ASP A 69 -20.53 7.85 5.01
CA ASP A 69 -20.95 7.99 6.41
C ASP A 69 -19.77 7.86 7.38
N GLN A 70 -18.57 7.52 6.88
CA GLN A 70 -17.41 7.36 7.73
C GLN A 70 -16.70 8.69 8.00
N ARG A 71 -16.44 8.94 9.27
CA ARG A 71 -15.51 10.00 9.64
C ARG A 71 -14.08 9.53 9.31
N LEU A 72 -13.39 10.29 8.48
CA LEU A 72 -12.02 10.02 8.04
C LEU A 72 -11.12 11.21 8.40
N ASP A 73 -9.85 10.97 8.67
CA ASP A 73 -8.83 12.00 8.86
C ASP A 73 -7.91 12.14 7.64
N CYS A 74 -7.68 11.04 6.92
CA CYS A 74 -6.90 11.04 5.67
C CYS A 74 -7.17 9.80 4.81
N VAL A 75 -6.67 9.82 3.58
CA VAL A 75 -6.79 8.72 2.62
C VAL A 75 -5.41 8.25 2.19
N LEU A 76 -5.19 6.93 2.22
CA LEU A 76 -3.99 6.27 1.71
C LEU A 76 -4.32 5.43 0.47
N TYR A 77 -3.94 5.93 -0.69
CA TYR A 77 -4.06 5.23 -1.97
C TYR A 77 -2.86 4.31 -2.21
N GLN A 78 -3.09 3.20 -2.90
CA GLN A 78 -2.04 2.22 -3.24
C GLN A 78 -2.09 1.78 -4.71
N THR A 79 -3.16 2.12 -5.44
CA THR A 79 -3.34 1.77 -6.85
C THR A 79 -4.10 2.88 -7.57
N ARG A 80 -3.94 2.94 -8.90
CA ARG A 80 -4.73 3.82 -9.75
C ARG A 80 -6.24 3.57 -9.57
N GLN A 81 -6.64 2.31 -9.42
CA GLN A 81 -8.03 1.95 -9.19
C GLN A 81 -8.59 2.62 -7.92
N ASN A 82 -7.79 2.72 -6.85
CA ASN A 82 -8.24 3.39 -5.63
C ASN A 82 -8.55 4.89 -5.88
N LEU A 83 -7.83 5.56 -6.79
CA LEU A 83 -8.13 6.95 -7.15
C LEU A 83 -9.47 7.06 -7.88
N GLU A 84 -9.73 6.13 -8.79
CA GLU A 84 -10.97 6.08 -9.57
C GLU A 84 -12.16 5.76 -8.67
N ASP A 85 -12.03 4.76 -7.81
CA ASP A 85 -13.05 4.36 -6.84
C ASP A 85 -13.38 5.47 -5.84
N ALA A 86 -12.37 6.17 -5.33
CA ALA A 86 -12.58 7.28 -4.41
C ALA A 86 -13.41 8.41 -5.02
N ARG A 87 -13.29 8.68 -6.32
CA ARG A 87 -14.12 9.67 -7.02
C ARG A 87 -15.60 9.32 -7.00
N LEU A 88 -15.93 8.03 -6.98
CA LEU A 88 -17.30 7.52 -6.98
C LEU A 88 -17.86 7.31 -5.57
N GLN A 89 -17.01 6.89 -4.65
CA GLN A 89 -17.40 6.41 -3.32
C GLN A 89 -17.33 7.49 -2.23
N LEU A 90 -16.47 8.48 -2.38
CA LEU A 90 -16.26 9.54 -1.39
C LEU A 90 -17.04 10.82 -1.76
N ASP A 91 -17.45 11.57 -0.76
CA ASP A 91 -17.98 12.92 -0.95
C ASP A 91 -16.85 13.95 -1.16
N ASP A 92 -17.22 15.22 -1.44
CA ASP A 92 -16.26 16.29 -1.71
C ASP A 92 -15.37 16.60 -0.51
N ALA A 93 -15.95 16.58 0.70
CA ALA A 93 -15.21 16.84 1.93
C ALA A 93 -14.17 15.74 2.20
N GLN A 94 -14.54 14.49 2.01
CA GLN A 94 -13.65 13.35 2.15
C GLN A 94 -12.55 13.35 1.07
N ARG A 95 -12.88 13.71 -0.18
CA ARG A 95 -11.87 13.86 -1.24
C ARG A 95 -10.88 15.00 -1.00
N ALA A 96 -11.27 16.03 -0.25
CA ALA A 96 -10.39 17.15 0.11
C ALA A 96 -9.49 16.87 1.34
N LEU A 97 -9.62 15.73 1.99
CA LEU A 97 -8.77 15.34 3.12
C LEU A 97 -7.30 15.21 2.71
N PRO A 98 -6.35 15.39 3.64
CA PRO A 98 -4.96 15.03 3.39
C PRO A 98 -4.85 13.60 2.85
N SER A 99 -4.03 13.42 1.83
CA SER A 99 -3.94 12.14 1.16
C SER A 99 -2.49 11.75 0.90
N ALA A 100 -2.20 10.47 0.99
CA ALA A 100 -0.93 9.92 0.52
C ALA A 100 -1.20 8.87 -0.57
N TYR A 101 -0.31 8.79 -1.54
CA TYR A 101 -0.29 7.67 -2.47
C TYR A 101 1.01 6.90 -2.26
N LEU A 102 0.89 5.62 -1.96
CA LEU A 102 2.00 4.71 -1.78
C LEU A 102 2.21 3.93 -3.08
N GLU A 103 3.29 4.26 -3.79
CA GLU A 103 3.64 3.63 -5.06
C GLU A 103 4.61 2.47 -4.84
N HIS A 104 4.12 1.26 -5.14
CA HIS A 104 4.87 0.02 -4.98
C HIS A 104 5.70 -0.36 -6.20
N ASN A 105 5.36 0.14 -7.38
CA ASN A 105 5.89 -0.32 -8.64
C ASN A 105 6.59 0.79 -9.42
N PRO A 106 7.58 0.46 -10.26
CA PRO A 106 8.04 1.38 -11.29
C PRO A 106 6.93 1.58 -12.34
N PRO A 107 6.98 2.67 -13.13
CA PRO A 107 5.99 2.92 -14.16
C PRO A 107 5.99 1.85 -15.26
N GLU A 108 4.82 1.61 -15.84
CA GLU A 108 4.60 0.74 -17.00
C GLU A 108 3.68 1.47 -17.99
N PRO A 109 3.86 1.30 -19.31
CA PRO A 109 4.87 0.52 -20.01
C PRO A 109 6.23 1.24 -20.20
N HIS A 110 6.29 2.55 -19.96
CA HIS A 110 7.48 3.39 -20.21
C HIS A 110 8.08 3.89 -18.88
N PRO A 111 9.20 3.30 -18.45
CA PRO A 111 9.75 3.54 -17.12
C PRO A 111 10.37 4.93 -16.91
N THR A 112 10.51 5.76 -17.94
CA THR A 112 11.13 7.10 -17.83
C THR A 112 10.28 8.22 -18.40
N ASP A 113 9.05 7.93 -18.82
CA ASP A 113 8.19 8.82 -19.59
C ASP A 113 6.72 8.76 -19.13
N THR A 114 6.50 8.23 -17.96
CA THR A 114 5.14 8.03 -17.43
C THR A 114 4.90 8.96 -16.24
N ARG A 115 3.96 9.88 -16.42
CA ARG A 115 3.51 10.76 -15.34
C ARG A 115 2.66 9.99 -14.34
N HIS A 116 2.96 10.20 -13.06
CA HIS A 116 2.20 9.59 -11.98
C HIS A 116 0.76 10.13 -11.94
N PRO A 117 -0.27 9.28 -11.85
CA PRO A 117 -1.68 9.70 -11.92
C PRO A 117 -2.18 10.44 -10.68
N PHE A 118 -1.44 10.38 -9.58
CA PHE A 118 -1.82 11.04 -8.34
C PHE A 118 -1.46 12.51 -8.35
N HIS A 119 -2.49 13.35 -8.21
CA HIS A 119 -2.34 14.78 -7.97
C HIS A 119 -3.38 15.21 -6.92
N HIS A 120 -2.91 15.85 -5.85
CA HIS A 120 -3.79 16.33 -4.78
C HIS A 120 -3.15 17.52 -4.05
N PRO A 121 -3.87 18.64 -3.80
CA PRO A 121 -3.30 19.87 -3.21
C PRO A 121 -2.75 19.68 -1.79
N ARG A 122 -3.22 18.67 -1.07
CA ARG A 122 -2.74 18.26 0.26
C ARG A 122 -2.16 16.84 0.22
N GLY A 123 -1.55 16.48 -0.91
CA GLY A 123 -1.06 15.15 -1.20
C GLY A 123 0.41 14.95 -0.89
N LEU A 124 0.78 13.70 -0.65
CA LEU A 124 2.14 13.21 -0.54
C LEU A 124 2.29 11.95 -1.38
N LEU A 125 3.24 11.96 -2.31
CA LEU A 125 3.59 10.77 -3.07
C LEU A 125 4.74 10.04 -2.36
N VAL A 126 4.49 8.80 -1.98
CA VAL A 126 5.46 7.95 -1.27
C VAL A 126 5.89 6.82 -2.18
N HIS A 127 7.16 6.74 -2.51
CA HIS A 127 7.75 5.61 -3.20
C HIS A 127 8.45 4.66 -2.23
N VAL A 128 8.35 3.37 -2.49
CA VAL A 128 8.95 2.34 -1.64
C VAL A 128 10.43 2.11 -1.92
N THR A 129 10.97 2.69 -2.99
CA THR A 129 12.39 2.65 -3.32
C THR A 129 12.85 3.96 -3.98
N PRO A 130 14.14 4.33 -3.86
CA PRO A 130 14.72 5.44 -4.63
C PRO A 130 14.58 5.23 -6.15
N PHE A 131 14.68 3.99 -6.61
CA PHE A 131 14.51 3.61 -8.02
C PHE A 131 13.11 4.03 -8.53
N ASN A 132 12.04 3.66 -7.82
CA ASN A 132 10.68 4.05 -8.21
C ASN A 132 10.53 5.59 -8.26
N ALA A 133 11.03 6.28 -7.24
CA ALA A 133 10.95 7.74 -7.19
C ALA A 133 11.67 8.42 -8.37
N HIS A 134 12.74 7.80 -8.87
CA HIS A 134 13.50 8.30 -10.01
C HIS A 134 12.84 7.97 -11.36
N MET A 135 12.18 6.82 -11.46
CA MET A 135 11.57 6.36 -12.71
C MET A 135 10.24 7.04 -13.06
N TRP A 136 9.48 7.48 -12.06
CA TRP A 136 8.23 8.20 -12.29
C TRP A 136 8.45 9.68 -12.58
N ASP A 137 7.73 10.25 -13.56
CA ASP A 137 7.47 11.70 -13.60
C ASP A 137 6.48 12.04 -12.48
N ASN A 138 7.00 12.50 -11.37
CA ASN A 138 6.20 12.82 -10.18
C ASN A 138 5.48 14.18 -10.29
N GLY A 139 5.71 14.93 -11.37
CA GLY A 139 5.20 16.29 -11.52
C GLY A 139 5.65 17.21 -10.38
N ASP A 140 4.71 17.98 -9.87
CA ASP A 140 4.89 18.94 -8.77
C ASP A 140 4.48 18.38 -7.39
N MET A 141 4.19 17.08 -7.30
CA MET A 141 3.83 16.45 -6.04
C MET A 141 5.02 16.40 -5.06
N PRO A 142 4.81 16.70 -3.78
CA PRO A 142 5.80 16.38 -2.75
C PRO A 142 6.08 14.88 -2.73
N VAL A 143 7.36 14.52 -2.78
CA VAL A 143 7.82 13.13 -2.82
C VAL A 143 8.57 12.74 -1.55
N ARG A 144 8.36 11.51 -1.08
CA ARG A 144 9.19 10.85 -0.07
C ARG A 144 9.49 9.42 -0.51
N VAL A 145 10.68 8.94 -0.15
CA VAL A 145 11.01 7.52 -0.21
C VAL A 145 10.92 6.95 1.18
N ILE A 146 10.05 5.94 1.35
CA ILE A 146 9.87 5.21 2.61
C ILE A 146 9.92 3.73 2.26
N GLU A 147 11.03 3.08 2.61
CA GLU A 147 11.20 1.66 2.38
C GLU A 147 10.22 0.84 3.22
N HIS A 148 9.88 -0.36 2.73
CA HIS A 148 8.97 -1.25 3.46
C HIS A 148 9.56 -1.70 4.79
N GLY A 149 8.83 -1.44 5.86
CA GLY A 149 9.05 -2.10 7.13
C GLY A 149 8.34 -3.46 7.18
N VAL A 150 8.96 -4.42 7.83
CA VAL A 150 8.34 -5.71 8.13
C VAL A 150 8.44 -5.98 9.63
N PRO A 151 7.40 -6.56 10.26
CA PRO A 151 7.50 -6.98 11.65
C PRO A 151 8.64 -8.00 11.80
N PRO A 152 9.42 -7.95 12.89
CA PRO A 152 10.46 -8.94 13.12
C PRO A 152 9.85 -10.34 13.23
N PRO A 153 10.53 -11.37 12.71
CA PRO A 153 10.04 -12.75 12.82
C PRO A 153 9.99 -13.18 14.29
N ARG A 154 8.97 -13.97 14.64
CA ARG A 154 8.84 -14.52 16.01
C ARG A 154 9.92 -15.55 16.33
N VAL A 155 10.47 -16.20 15.30
CA VAL A 155 11.52 -17.21 15.41
C VAL A 155 12.73 -16.71 14.66
N ALA A 156 13.87 -16.65 15.33
CA ALA A 156 15.13 -16.31 14.67
C ALA A 156 15.62 -17.48 13.81
N TYR A 157 16.26 -17.14 12.70
CA TYR A 157 17.00 -18.13 11.91
C TYR A 157 18.21 -18.64 12.72
N ASP A 158 18.32 -19.96 12.88
CA ASP A 158 19.36 -20.63 13.67
C ASP A 158 20.39 -21.40 12.84
N GLY A 159 20.23 -21.40 11.51
CA GLY A 159 21.14 -22.11 10.61
C GLY A 159 20.98 -23.63 10.57
N SER A 160 19.99 -24.20 11.28
CA SER A 160 19.81 -25.65 11.39
C SER A 160 19.38 -26.33 10.09
N VAL A 161 18.85 -25.58 9.13
CA VAL A 161 18.36 -26.10 7.84
C VAL A 161 19.25 -25.58 6.72
N ALA A 162 20.08 -26.45 6.12
CA ALA A 162 20.92 -26.11 4.98
C ALA A 162 20.09 -26.02 3.68
N ARG A 163 19.18 -25.07 3.59
CA ARG A 163 18.30 -24.83 2.44
C ARG A 163 18.11 -23.35 2.16
N GLY A 164 18.04 -23.00 0.88
CA GLY A 164 17.55 -21.69 0.42
C GLY A 164 16.02 -21.72 0.23
N ILE A 165 15.39 -20.57 0.34
CA ILE A 165 13.97 -20.38 0.02
C ILE A 165 13.80 -19.35 -1.09
N VAL A 166 12.92 -19.63 -2.05
CA VAL A 166 12.49 -18.70 -3.09
C VAL A 166 11.01 -18.41 -2.87
N VAL A 167 10.68 -17.15 -2.51
CA VAL A 167 9.32 -16.71 -2.24
C VAL A 167 8.89 -15.76 -3.34
N VAL A 168 8.16 -16.28 -4.32
CA VAL A 168 7.70 -15.50 -5.48
C VAL A 168 6.43 -16.09 -6.07
N ASN A 169 5.51 -15.22 -6.48
CA ASN A 169 4.28 -15.64 -7.15
C ASN A 169 4.52 -15.79 -8.66
N HIS A 170 3.99 -16.88 -9.25
CA HIS A 170 3.99 -17.11 -10.69
C HIS A 170 5.39 -17.04 -11.34
N LEU A 171 6.40 -17.67 -10.72
CA LEU A 171 7.78 -17.65 -11.18
C LEU A 171 7.90 -17.94 -12.69
N ALA A 172 7.31 -19.04 -13.18
CA ALA A 172 7.38 -19.43 -14.59
C ALA A 172 6.75 -18.38 -15.53
N ARG A 173 5.58 -17.81 -15.16
CA ARG A 173 4.90 -16.79 -15.98
C ARG A 173 5.67 -15.47 -16.04
N ARG A 174 6.29 -15.08 -14.94
CA ARG A 174 7.03 -13.81 -14.82
C ARG A 174 8.47 -13.91 -15.34
N GLY A 175 8.99 -15.13 -15.52
CA GLY A 175 10.21 -15.43 -16.20
C GLY A 175 11.44 -14.72 -15.63
N ARG A 176 12.33 -14.31 -16.54
CA ARG A 176 13.61 -13.66 -16.21
C ARG A 176 13.45 -12.38 -15.36
N ARG A 177 12.34 -11.66 -15.49
CA ARG A 177 12.06 -10.43 -14.72
C ARG A 177 12.22 -10.62 -13.20
N ILE A 178 11.99 -11.85 -12.71
CA ILE A 178 12.06 -12.20 -11.28
C ILE A 178 13.06 -13.32 -11.00
N GLY A 179 13.99 -13.56 -11.92
CA GLY A 179 15.12 -14.45 -11.73
C GLY A 179 14.83 -15.93 -11.97
N LEU A 180 13.86 -16.30 -12.83
CA LEU A 180 13.62 -17.70 -13.18
C LEU A 180 14.89 -18.38 -13.69
N ASP A 181 15.62 -17.72 -14.59
CA ASP A 181 16.87 -18.22 -15.17
C ASP A 181 17.97 -18.44 -14.11
N LEU A 182 17.99 -17.64 -13.06
CA LEU A 182 18.91 -17.85 -11.93
C LEU A 182 18.46 -19.03 -11.07
N PHE A 183 17.16 -19.12 -10.79
CA PHE A 183 16.62 -20.24 -10.04
C PHE A 183 16.87 -21.59 -10.71
N GLU A 184 16.68 -21.68 -12.02
CA GLU A 184 16.93 -22.91 -12.80
C GLU A 184 18.41 -23.34 -12.81
N ARG A 185 19.34 -22.38 -12.71
CA ARG A 185 20.79 -22.69 -12.59
C ARG A 185 21.22 -23.15 -11.19
N MET A 186 20.44 -22.83 -10.17
CA MET A 186 20.71 -23.21 -8.78
C MET A 186 20.05 -24.52 -8.37
N ARG A 187 19.18 -25.08 -9.20
CA ARG A 187 18.43 -26.31 -8.97
C ARG A 187 19.19 -27.53 -9.44
#